data_aadd8d153e8662c794a854c4d589b65d
#
_entry.id   aadd8d153e8662c794a854c4d589b65d
#
_cell.length_a   1.000
_cell.length_b   1.000
_cell.length_c   1.000
_cell.angle_alpha   90.00
_cell.angle_beta   90.00
_cell.angle_gamma   90.00
#
_symmetry.space_group_name_H-M   'P 1'
#
loop_
_entity.id
_entity.type
_entity.pdbx_description
1 polymer ?
#
loop_
_entity_poly.entity_id
_entity_poly.type
_entity_poly.pdbx_seq_one_letter_code
_entity_poly.pdbx_strand_id
1 'polypeptide(L)'
;MFGKNVMRGLLALSPVVVLLVIYLVGSIVAGDFYRIPIAVAFVVASVYAIAITRGNTLAERIDNFSRGAADTRIMYMVWIFVLAGAFAAVAKEMGAVDATVNFTLHFIPSNYLPAGIFIAGCFVSLSIGTSVGTIVALTPVVTTLAAQIGCDVAWMVAIVVGGAFFGDNLSFISDTTIAATQTQGCSMRSKFYSNIRVVMPAAI
;
A
#
# COMPACT_ATOMS: atom_id res chain seq x y z
N MET A 1 -20.47 -30.36 12.88
CA MET A 1 -19.29 -29.71 13.43
C MET A 1 -18.73 -28.58 12.52
N PHE A 2 -18.78 -28.72 11.21
CA PHE A 2 -18.33 -27.73 10.22
C PHE A 2 -19.01 -26.35 10.35
N GLY A 3 -20.32 -26.27 10.52
CA GLY A 3 -21.05 -25.00 10.55
C GLY A 3 -20.71 -24.06 11.72
N LYS A 4 -20.39 -24.60 12.90
CA LYS A 4 -20.02 -23.76 14.06
C LYS A 4 -18.64 -23.11 13.92
N ASN A 5 -17.69 -23.76 13.24
CA ASN A 5 -16.35 -23.20 13.01
C ASN A 5 -16.37 -22.15 11.91
N VAL A 6 -17.17 -22.34 10.87
CA VAL A 6 -17.37 -21.32 9.79
C VAL A 6 -18.02 -20.07 10.36
N MET A 7 -19.08 -20.20 11.17
CA MET A 7 -19.76 -19.08 11.79
C MET A 7 -18.86 -18.29 12.76
N ARG A 8 -17.96 -18.98 13.48
CA ARG A 8 -16.94 -18.34 14.32
C ARG A 8 -15.91 -17.58 13.51
N GLY A 9 -15.47 -18.14 12.36
CA GLY A 9 -14.56 -17.46 11.43
C GLY A 9 -15.18 -16.22 10.83
N LEU A 10 -16.43 -16.28 10.41
CA LEU A 10 -17.17 -15.12 9.88
C LEU A 10 -17.35 -14.02 10.94
N LEU A 11 -17.65 -14.40 12.18
CA LEU A 11 -17.73 -13.44 13.29
C LEU A 11 -16.37 -12.75 13.56
N ALA A 12 -15.27 -13.49 13.46
CA ALA A 12 -13.93 -12.94 13.65
C ALA A 12 -13.52 -11.96 12.52
N LEU A 13 -14.09 -12.11 11.32
CA LEU A 13 -13.88 -11.20 10.20
C LEU A 13 -14.83 -9.99 10.22
N SER A 14 -15.89 -10.02 11.01
CA SER A 14 -16.90 -8.94 11.04
C SER A 14 -16.34 -7.56 11.38
N PRO A 15 -15.28 -7.37 12.21
CA PRO A 15 -14.67 -6.05 12.41
C PRO A 15 -14.12 -5.42 11.12
N VAL A 16 -13.59 -6.24 10.21
CA VAL A 16 -13.11 -5.76 8.90
C VAL A 16 -14.29 -5.29 8.05
N VAL A 17 -15.40 -6.03 8.07
CA VAL A 17 -16.63 -5.61 7.38
C VAL A 17 -17.17 -4.31 7.96
N VAL A 18 -17.21 -4.18 9.29
CA VAL A 18 -17.62 -2.94 9.98
C VAL A 18 -16.72 -1.77 9.58
N LEU A 19 -15.39 -1.96 9.55
CA LEU A 19 -14.44 -0.95 9.08
C LEU A 19 -14.79 -0.48 7.67
N LEU A 20 -14.94 -1.42 6.73
CA LEU A 20 -15.24 -1.12 5.33
C LEU A 20 -16.58 -0.40 5.17
N VAL A 21 -17.63 -0.88 5.85
CA VAL A 21 -18.96 -0.27 5.78
C VAL A 21 -18.93 1.16 6.32
N ILE A 22 -18.33 1.38 7.49
CA ILE A 22 -18.27 2.72 8.09
C ILE A 22 -17.47 3.67 7.19
N TYR A 23 -16.33 3.21 6.67
CA TYR A 23 -15.48 4.05 5.82
C TYR A 23 -16.16 4.36 4.48
N LEU A 24 -16.73 3.36 3.80
CA LEU A 24 -17.42 3.55 2.52
C LEU A 24 -18.69 4.38 2.66
N VAL A 25 -19.57 4.03 3.60
CA VAL A 25 -20.83 4.78 3.80
C VAL A 25 -20.53 6.21 4.23
N GLY A 26 -19.58 6.38 5.16
CA GLY A 26 -19.18 7.71 5.60
C GLY A 26 -18.60 8.55 4.47
N SER A 27 -17.75 7.97 3.62
CA SER A 27 -17.15 8.65 2.46
C SER A 27 -18.21 9.05 1.43
N ILE A 28 -19.17 8.15 1.14
CA ILE A 28 -20.29 8.43 0.23
C ILE A 28 -21.16 9.57 0.76
N VAL A 29 -21.53 9.53 2.06
CA VAL A 29 -22.35 10.58 2.68
C VAL A 29 -21.61 11.93 2.72
N ALA A 30 -20.29 11.89 2.95
CA ALA A 30 -19.45 13.10 2.95
C ALA A 30 -19.14 13.64 1.55
N GLY A 31 -19.39 12.84 0.50
CA GLY A 31 -19.06 13.18 -0.89
C GLY A 31 -17.56 13.23 -1.19
N ASP A 32 -16.72 12.76 -0.27
CA ASP A 32 -15.26 12.76 -0.40
C ASP A 32 -14.63 11.65 0.44
N PHE A 33 -13.80 10.82 -0.19
CA PHE A 33 -13.10 9.70 0.46
C PHE A 33 -12.05 10.14 1.49
N TYR A 34 -11.52 11.35 1.38
CA TYR A 34 -10.49 11.86 2.29
C TYR A 34 -11.06 12.68 3.45
N ARG A 35 -12.35 12.98 3.44
CA ARG A 35 -12.99 13.79 4.48
C ARG A 35 -13.14 13.09 5.82
N ILE A 36 -13.25 11.76 5.79
CA ILE A 36 -13.28 10.94 7.01
C ILE A 36 -11.90 10.33 7.21
N PRO A 37 -11.18 10.69 8.31
CA PRO A 37 -9.93 10.05 8.62
C PRO A 37 -10.13 8.54 8.84
N ILE A 38 -9.43 7.72 8.08
CA ILE A 38 -9.52 6.26 8.17
C ILE A 38 -9.25 5.75 9.59
N ALA A 39 -8.45 6.49 10.38
CA ALA A 39 -8.19 6.21 11.78
C ALA A 39 -9.47 6.14 12.62
N VAL A 40 -10.47 6.98 12.32
CA VAL A 40 -11.77 6.96 13.02
C VAL A 40 -12.50 5.64 12.76
N ALA A 41 -12.52 5.19 11.50
CA ALA A 41 -13.13 3.91 11.15
C ALA A 41 -12.41 2.73 11.84
N PHE A 42 -11.07 2.79 11.94
CA PHE A 42 -10.29 1.80 12.69
C PHE A 42 -10.62 1.79 14.18
N VAL A 43 -10.76 2.94 14.83
CA VAL A 43 -11.14 3.01 16.25
C VAL A 43 -12.51 2.39 16.47
N VAL A 44 -13.50 2.72 15.65
CA VAL A 44 -14.86 2.16 15.78
C VAL A 44 -14.84 0.65 15.56
N ALA A 45 -14.14 0.17 14.53
CA ALA A 45 -13.99 -1.26 14.26
C ALA A 45 -13.27 -1.99 15.41
N SER A 46 -12.27 -1.36 16.04
CA SER A 46 -11.56 -1.91 17.20
C SER A 46 -12.46 -2.00 18.44
N VAL A 47 -13.27 -0.99 18.70
CA VAL A 47 -14.28 -1.03 19.78
C VAL A 47 -15.28 -2.16 19.54
N TYR A 48 -15.76 -2.30 18.33
CA TYR A 48 -16.62 -3.41 17.92
C TYR A 48 -15.92 -4.76 18.10
N ALA A 49 -14.66 -4.88 17.68
CA ALA A 49 -13.86 -6.11 17.83
C ALA A 49 -13.72 -6.50 19.32
N ILE A 50 -13.45 -5.55 20.21
CA ILE A 50 -13.40 -5.78 21.65
C ILE A 50 -14.78 -6.23 22.19
N ALA A 51 -15.86 -5.62 21.70
CA ALA A 51 -17.22 -5.96 22.13
C ALA A 51 -17.60 -7.40 21.77
N ILE A 52 -17.16 -7.92 20.64
CA ILE A 52 -17.43 -9.31 20.20
C ILE A 52 -16.38 -10.32 20.68
N THR A 53 -15.25 -9.84 21.22
CA THR A 53 -14.19 -10.70 21.77
C THR A 53 -14.71 -11.46 22.99
N ARG A 54 -14.31 -12.72 23.12
CA ARG A 54 -14.70 -13.57 24.24
C ARG A 54 -14.05 -13.10 25.54
N GLY A 55 -14.83 -13.08 26.58
CA GLY A 55 -14.42 -12.74 27.93
C GLY A 55 -15.66 -12.43 28.78
N ASN A 56 -15.58 -12.72 30.07
CA ASN A 56 -16.69 -12.47 31.01
C ASN A 56 -16.72 -11.01 31.47
N THR A 57 -15.57 -10.36 31.44
CA THR A 57 -15.40 -8.97 31.82
C THR A 57 -14.85 -8.14 30.66
N LEU A 58 -15.06 -6.82 30.70
CA LEU A 58 -14.48 -5.90 29.73
C LEU A 58 -12.95 -5.95 29.75
N ALA A 59 -12.36 -6.07 30.93
CA ALA A 59 -10.91 -6.19 31.10
C ALA A 59 -10.34 -7.42 30.39
N GLU A 60 -10.98 -8.58 30.53
CA GLU A 60 -10.57 -9.81 29.81
C GLU A 60 -10.68 -9.66 28.28
N ARG A 61 -11.72 -8.99 27.80
CA ARG A 61 -11.89 -8.75 26.35
C ARG A 61 -10.81 -7.84 25.80
N ILE A 62 -10.47 -6.78 26.53
CA ILE A 62 -9.38 -5.87 26.16
C ILE A 62 -8.05 -6.60 26.19
N ASP A 63 -7.78 -7.40 27.21
CA ASP A 63 -6.53 -8.17 27.31
C ASP A 63 -6.39 -9.17 26.17
N ASN A 64 -7.45 -9.90 25.84
CA ASN A 64 -7.45 -10.84 24.71
C ASN A 64 -7.25 -10.15 23.36
N PHE A 65 -7.88 -8.98 23.14
CA PHE A 65 -7.68 -8.17 21.96
C PHE A 65 -6.24 -7.63 21.88
N SER A 66 -5.70 -7.14 22.99
CA SER A 66 -4.35 -6.59 23.09
C SER A 66 -3.28 -7.66 22.87
N ARG A 67 -3.46 -8.86 23.38
CA ARG A 67 -2.56 -9.99 23.12
C ARG A 67 -2.54 -10.36 21.64
N GLY A 68 -3.69 -10.31 20.96
CA GLY A 68 -3.75 -10.51 19.51
C GLY A 68 -2.99 -9.42 18.75
N ALA A 69 -3.14 -8.17 19.15
CA ALA A 69 -2.42 -7.05 18.53
C ALA A 69 -0.92 -7.05 18.83
N ALA A 70 -0.51 -7.59 19.98
CA ALA A 70 0.89 -7.71 20.39
C ALA A 70 1.57 -9.00 19.87
N ASP A 71 0.94 -9.74 18.95
CA ASP A 71 1.59 -10.89 18.32
C ASP A 71 2.93 -10.47 17.69
N THR A 72 3.96 -11.26 17.91
CA THR A 72 5.33 -10.95 17.47
C THR A 72 5.42 -10.68 15.98
N ARG A 73 4.63 -11.38 15.15
CA ARG A 73 4.60 -11.16 13.69
C ARG A 73 4.03 -9.80 13.33
N ILE A 74 2.96 -9.38 14.04
CA ILE A 74 2.36 -8.04 13.85
C ILE A 74 3.35 -6.97 14.27
N MET A 75 4.04 -7.14 15.40
CA MET A 75 5.06 -6.20 15.86
C MET A 75 6.23 -6.08 14.88
N TYR A 76 6.68 -7.18 14.29
CA TYR A 76 7.68 -7.12 13.22
C TYR A 76 7.20 -6.31 12.01
N MET A 77 5.95 -6.51 11.57
CA MET A 77 5.38 -5.71 10.47
C MET A 77 5.35 -4.22 10.81
N VAL A 78 4.90 -3.86 12.02
CA VAL A 78 4.86 -2.46 12.48
C VAL A 78 6.26 -1.83 12.43
N TRP A 79 7.29 -2.51 12.97
CA TRP A 79 8.66 -2.01 12.93
C TRP A 79 9.19 -1.86 11.50
N ILE A 80 8.94 -2.83 10.63
CA ILE A 80 9.35 -2.75 9.22
C ILE A 80 8.67 -1.55 8.55
N PHE A 81 7.38 -1.32 8.77
CA PHE A 81 6.67 -0.17 8.19
C PHE A 81 7.19 1.17 8.70
N VAL A 82 7.49 1.28 10.00
CA VAL A 82 8.09 2.50 10.58
C VAL A 82 9.46 2.78 9.95
N LEU A 83 10.33 1.76 9.86
CA LEU A 83 11.67 1.91 9.29
C LEU A 83 11.63 2.17 7.78
N ALA A 84 10.76 1.48 7.04
CA ALA A 84 10.57 1.71 5.61
C ALA A 84 10.03 3.12 5.33
N GLY A 85 9.07 3.59 6.14
CA GLY A 85 8.54 4.96 6.04
C GLY A 85 9.61 6.01 6.34
N ALA A 86 10.44 5.79 7.36
CA ALA A 86 11.57 6.67 7.67
C ALA A 86 12.59 6.70 6.51
N PHE A 87 12.92 5.54 5.95
CA PHE A 87 13.80 5.44 4.77
C PHE A 87 13.22 6.20 3.57
N ALA A 88 11.93 6.00 3.27
CA ALA A 88 11.25 6.69 2.17
C ALA A 88 11.26 8.22 2.36
N ALA A 89 11.01 8.69 3.58
CA ALA A 89 11.06 10.12 3.91
C ALA A 89 12.46 10.70 3.68
N VAL A 90 13.50 10.04 4.19
CA VAL A 90 14.90 10.46 4.01
C VAL A 90 15.28 10.44 2.53
N ALA A 91 14.95 9.39 1.79
CA ALA A 91 15.23 9.29 0.35
C ALA A 91 14.59 10.44 -0.44
N LYS A 92 13.36 10.82 -0.09
CA LYS A 92 12.66 11.96 -0.69
C LYS A 92 13.35 13.28 -0.36
N GLU A 93 13.66 13.54 0.90
CA GLU A 93 14.35 14.77 1.34
C GLU A 93 15.75 14.91 0.75
N MET A 94 16.47 13.81 0.53
CA MET A 94 17.77 13.80 -0.14
C MET A 94 17.68 14.08 -1.65
N GLY A 95 16.48 14.20 -2.22
CA GLY A 95 16.29 14.39 -3.66
C GLY A 95 16.53 13.13 -4.50
N ALA A 96 16.52 11.94 -3.89
CA ALA A 96 16.77 10.69 -4.61
C ALA A 96 15.70 10.44 -5.70
N VAL A 97 14.47 10.88 -5.49
CA VAL A 97 13.38 10.81 -6.48
C VAL A 97 13.74 11.65 -7.70
N ASP A 98 14.07 12.93 -7.47
CA ASP A 98 14.40 13.88 -8.55
C ASP A 98 15.66 13.44 -9.30
N ALA A 99 16.67 12.95 -8.58
CA ALA A 99 17.90 12.41 -9.17
C ALA A 99 17.61 11.21 -10.08
N THR A 100 16.72 10.29 -9.67
CA THR A 100 16.33 9.11 -10.45
C THR A 100 15.57 9.53 -11.71
N VAL A 101 14.66 10.47 -11.60
CA VAL A 101 13.90 11.01 -12.74
C VAL A 101 14.85 11.69 -13.73
N ASN A 102 15.68 12.62 -13.25
CA ASN A 102 16.62 13.36 -14.09
C ASN A 102 17.62 12.43 -14.78
N PHE A 103 18.14 11.43 -14.07
CA PHE A 103 19.01 10.42 -14.64
C PHE A 103 18.30 9.67 -15.77
N THR A 104 17.07 9.20 -15.52
CA THR A 104 16.29 8.46 -16.51
C THR A 104 16.01 9.31 -17.75
N LEU A 105 15.58 10.55 -17.57
CA LEU A 105 15.28 11.48 -18.68
C LEU A 105 16.50 11.89 -19.47
N HIS A 106 17.68 11.93 -18.86
CA HIS A 106 18.93 12.29 -19.54
C HIS A 106 19.34 11.24 -20.60
N PHE A 107 19.07 9.97 -20.34
CA PHE A 107 19.45 8.88 -21.23
C PHE A 107 18.38 8.47 -22.24
N ILE A 108 17.16 8.99 -22.11
CA ILE A 108 16.03 8.56 -22.93
C ILE A 108 15.65 9.67 -23.90
N PRO A 109 15.70 9.40 -25.25
CA PRO A 109 15.21 10.35 -26.26
C PRO A 109 13.74 10.69 -26.03
N SER A 110 13.34 11.92 -26.39
CA SER A 110 11.98 12.44 -26.17
C SER A 110 10.86 11.54 -26.69
N ASN A 111 11.11 10.79 -27.78
CA ASN A 111 10.14 9.86 -28.35
C ASN A 111 9.84 8.66 -27.44
N TYR A 112 10.75 8.31 -26.51
CA TYR A 112 10.62 7.21 -25.56
C TYR A 112 10.36 7.71 -24.13
N LEU A 113 10.02 8.98 -23.98
CA LEU A 113 9.78 9.60 -22.67
C LEU A 113 8.73 8.86 -21.83
N PRO A 114 7.61 8.37 -22.39
CA PRO A 114 6.66 7.57 -21.65
C PRO A 114 7.27 6.30 -21.05
N ALA A 115 8.08 5.59 -21.83
CA ALA A 115 8.80 4.40 -21.36
C ALA A 115 9.81 4.76 -20.26
N GLY A 116 10.51 5.90 -20.41
CA GLY A 116 11.42 6.42 -19.38
C GLY A 116 10.74 6.72 -18.06
N ILE A 117 9.60 7.35 -18.11
CA ILE A 117 8.78 7.66 -16.92
C ILE A 117 8.28 6.37 -16.27
N PHE A 118 7.84 5.39 -17.06
CA PHE A 118 7.47 4.07 -16.54
C PHE A 118 8.63 3.43 -15.79
N ILE A 119 9.82 3.39 -16.41
CA ILE A 119 11.03 2.81 -15.81
C ILE A 119 11.43 3.58 -14.54
N ALA A 120 11.42 4.91 -14.56
CA ALA A 120 11.70 5.73 -13.39
C ALA A 120 10.72 5.42 -12.25
N GLY A 121 9.41 5.36 -12.55
CA GLY A 121 8.37 4.96 -11.61
C GLY A 121 8.61 3.58 -11.00
N CYS A 122 9.03 2.60 -11.84
CA CYS A 122 9.40 1.27 -11.37
C CYS A 122 10.57 1.32 -10.36
N PHE A 123 11.65 2.00 -10.71
CA PHE A 123 12.84 2.09 -9.84
C PHE A 123 12.58 2.82 -8.54
N VAL A 124 11.89 3.96 -8.61
CA VAL A 124 11.53 4.73 -7.41
C VAL A 124 10.66 3.90 -6.49
N SER A 125 9.60 3.28 -7.04
CA SER A 125 8.67 2.48 -6.24
C SER A 125 9.31 1.22 -5.64
N LEU A 126 10.16 0.56 -6.42
CA LEU A 126 10.92 -0.61 -5.96
C LEU A 126 11.87 -0.23 -4.81
N SER A 127 12.49 0.95 -4.89
CA SER A 127 13.48 1.43 -3.90
C SER A 127 12.82 1.97 -2.64
N ILE A 128 11.70 2.67 -2.76
CA ILE A 128 10.96 3.28 -1.63
C ILE A 128 10.00 2.27 -0.98
N GLY A 129 9.52 1.30 -1.76
CA GLY A 129 8.57 0.27 -1.30
C GLY A 129 7.14 0.77 -1.13
N THR A 130 6.73 1.79 -1.91
CA THR A 130 5.35 2.28 -1.91
C THR A 130 4.93 2.84 -3.26
N SER A 131 3.87 2.27 -3.84
CA SER A 131 3.28 2.78 -5.09
C SER A 131 2.64 4.15 -4.89
N VAL A 132 1.87 4.34 -3.84
CA VAL A 132 1.18 5.61 -3.56
C VAL A 132 2.17 6.75 -3.35
N GLY A 133 3.22 6.52 -2.55
CA GLY A 133 4.28 7.52 -2.32
C GLY A 133 4.98 7.91 -3.62
N THR A 134 5.25 6.94 -4.49
CA THR A 134 5.86 7.17 -5.81
C THR A 134 4.94 7.98 -6.72
N ILE A 135 3.65 7.64 -6.79
CA ILE A 135 2.66 8.38 -7.59
C ILE A 135 2.60 9.85 -7.13
N VAL A 136 2.47 10.07 -5.82
CA VAL A 136 2.41 11.43 -5.26
C VAL A 136 3.68 12.23 -5.56
N ALA A 137 4.85 11.60 -5.51
CA ALA A 137 6.13 12.26 -5.76
C ALA A 137 6.34 12.59 -7.25
N LEU A 138 5.98 11.67 -8.17
CA LEU A 138 6.25 11.82 -9.60
C LEU A 138 5.17 12.59 -10.36
N THR A 139 3.92 12.57 -9.91
CA THR A 139 2.80 13.20 -10.63
C THR A 139 3.05 14.70 -10.90
N PRO A 140 3.50 15.55 -9.96
CA PRO A 140 3.75 16.96 -10.24
C PRO A 140 4.81 17.18 -11.33
N VAL A 141 5.87 16.37 -11.33
CA VAL A 141 6.95 16.45 -12.33
C VAL A 141 6.42 16.06 -13.71
N VAL A 142 5.70 14.95 -13.77
CA VAL A 142 5.21 14.37 -15.02
C VAL A 142 4.07 15.22 -15.63
N THR A 143 3.21 15.82 -14.82
CA THR A 143 2.18 16.75 -15.31
C THR A 143 2.79 18.00 -15.95
N THR A 144 3.84 18.57 -15.33
CA THR A 144 4.58 19.70 -15.88
C THR A 144 5.24 19.32 -17.21
N LEU A 145 5.89 18.16 -17.24
CA LEU A 145 6.56 17.66 -18.44
C LEU A 145 5.58 17.38 -19.58
N ALA A 146 4.44 16.74 -19.29
CA ALA A 146 3.38 16.46 -20.27
C ALA A 146 2.87 17.77 -20.92
N ALA A 147 2.66 18.81 -20.11
CA ALA A 147 2.25 20.13 -20.62
C ALA A 147 3.30 20.76 -21.52
N GLN A 148 4.60 20.62 -21.20
CA GLN A 148 5.69 21.18 -22.00
C GLN A 148 5.84 20.49 -23.37
N ILE A 149 5.64 19.19 -23.45
CA ILE A 149 5.78 18.42 -24.71
C ILE A 149 4.46 18.26 -25.48
N GLY A 150 3.34 18.82 -24.96
CA GLY A 150 2.03 18.72 -25.60
C GLY A 150 1.42 17.31 -25.56
N CYS A 151 1.81 16.47 -24.61
CA CYS A 151 1.21 15.15 -24.39
C CYS A 151 -0.01 15.23 -23.48
N ASP A 152 -0.91 14.24 -23.62
CA ASP A 152 -2.05 14.09 -22.71
C ASP A 152 -1.59 13.82 -21.29
N VAL A 153 -2.00 14.68 -20.36
CA VAL A 153 -1.58 14.61 -18.94
C VAL A 153 -2.12 13.35 -18.27
N ALA A 154 -3.37 12.97 -18.56
CA ALA A 154 -3.99 11.80 -17.95
C ALA A 154 -3.28 10.51 -18.36
N TRP A 155 -2.89 10.42 -19.65
CA TRP A 155 -2.11 9.29 -20.16
C TRP A 155 -0.73 9.19 -19.49
N MET A 156 -0.03 10.32 -19.36
CA MET A 156 1.28 10.36 -18.71
C MET A 156 1.21 10.02 -17.22
N VAL A 157 0.17 10.45 -16.51
CA VAL A 157 -0.08 10.05 -15.12
C VAL A 157 -0.41 8.57 -15.02
N ALA A 158 -1.19 8.01 -15.96
CA ALA A 158 -1.46 6.58 -16.00
C ALA A 158 -0.19 5.74 -16.14
N ILE A 159 0.81 6.21 -16.89
CA ILE A 159 2.13 5.57 -17.02
C ILE A 159 2.87 5.59 -15.66
N VAL A 160 2.84 6.72 -14.94
CA VAL A 160 3.40 6.79 -13.58
C VAL A 160 2.74 5.77 -12.65
N VAL A 161 1.42 5.69 -12.68
CA VAL A 161 0.64 4.73 -11.89
C VAL A 161 1.06 3.30 -12.22
N GLY A 162 1.11 2.96 -13.51
CA GLY A 162 1.53 1.63 -13.97
C GLY A 162 2.94 1.26 -13.51
N GLY A 163 3.91 2.17 -13.69
CA GLY A 163 5.29 1.99 -13.25
C GLY A 163 5.41 1.85 -11.72
N ALA A 164 4.70 2.69 -10.98
CA ALA A 164 4.70 2.67 -9.53
C ALA A 164 4.15 1.34 -8.97
N PHE A 165 3.03 0.86 -9.49
CA PHE A 165 2.47 -0.44 -9.09
C PHE A 165 3.34 -1.62 -9.53
N PHE A 166 3.95 -1.55 -10.72
CA PHE A 166 4.88 -2.56 -11.17
C PHE A 166 6.07 -2.69 -10.22
N GLY A 167 6.73 -1.57 -9.87
CA GLY A 167 7.86 -1.53 -8.96
C GLY A 167 7.49 -2.00 -7.55
N ASP A 168 6.35 -1.55 -7.03
CA ASP A 168 5.83 -1.94 -5.72
C ASP A 168 5.61 -3.46 -5.61
N ASN A 169 5.01 -4.06 -6.64
CA ASN A 169 4.79 -5.50 -6.68
C ASN A 169 6.09 -6.33 -6.67
N LEU A 170 7.18 -5.78 -7.15
CA LEU A 170 8.50 -6.44 -7.16
C LEU A 170 9.37 -6.05 -5.97
N SER A 171 8.99 -5.04 -5.20
CA SER A 171 9.75 -4.58 -4.04
C SER A 171 9.70 -5.60 -2.90
N PHE A 172 10.85 -5.80 -2.24
CA PHE A 172 10.96 -6.62 -1.02
C PHE A 172 10.63 -5.84 0.25
N ILE A 173 10.60 -4.51 0.17
CA ILE A 173 10.31 -3.62 1.30
C ILE A 173 8.92 -2.98 1.21
N SER A 174 8.13 -3.35 0.20
CA SER A 174 6.74 -2.88 0.03
C SER A 174 5.87 -3.32 1.20
N ASP A 175 5.09 -2.38 1.72
CA ASP A 175 4.12 -2.61 2.80
C ASP A 175 3.11 -3.70 2.44
N THR A 176 2.57 -3.68 1.21
CA THR A 176 1.66 -4.70 0.70
C THR A 176 2.32 -6.07 0.59
N THR A 177 3.58 -6.12 0.16
CA THR A 177 4.37 -7.35 0.07
C THR A 177 4.64 -7.94 1.44
N ILE A 178 5.04 -7.10 2.40
CA ILE A 178 5.33 -7.51 3.77
C ILE A 178 4.06 -8.03 4.44
N ALA A 179 2.95 -7.27 4.34
CA ALA A 179 1.67 -7.68 4.89
C ALA A 179 1.22 -9.04 4.32
N ALA A 180 1.26 -9.21 3.01
CA ALA A 180 0.85 -10.45 2.36
C ALA A 180 1.71 -11.66 2.78
N THR A 181 3.03 -11.51 2.78
CA THR A 181 3.94 -12.63 3.11
C THR A 181 3.88 -13.02 4.58
N GLN A 182 3.83 -12.05 5.48
CA GLN A 182 3.79 -12.31 6.92
C GLN A 182 2.45 -12.93 7.35
N THR A 183 1.34 -12.45 6.82
CA THR A 183 0.01 -12.98 7.15
C THR A 183 -0.23 -14.38 6.59
N GLN A 184 0.32 -14.68 5.39
CA GLN A 184 0.18 -15.97 4.74
C GLN A 184 1.31 -16.96 5.14
N GLY A 185 2.32 -16.54 5.89
CA GLY A 185 3.44 -17.37 6.29
C GLY A 185 4.29 -17.88 5.11
N CYS A 186 4.31 -17.13 4.00
CA CYS A 186 5.10 -17.47 2.82
C CYS A 186 6.42 -16.66 2.76
N SER A 187 7.40 -17.18 2.02
CA SER A 187 8.67 -16.49 1.88
C SER A 187 8.57 -15.34 0.85
N MET A 188 9.29 -14.26 1.11
CA MET A 188 9.44 -13.12 0.17
C MET A 188 9.90 -13.57 -1.20
N ARG A 189 10.83 -14.53 -1.26
CA ARG A 189 11.34 -15.08 -2.51
C ARG A 189 10.24 -15.78 -3.32
N SER A 190 9.39 -16.58 -2.68
CA SER A 190 8.28 -17.25 -3.35
C SER A 190 7.27 -16.25 -3.90
N LYS A 191 6.95 -15.20 -3.12
CA LYS A 191 6.09 -14.09 -3.56
C LYS A 191 6.68 -13.36 -4.77
N PHE A 192 7.97 -13.02 -4.74
CA PHE A 192 8.66 -12.36 -5.85
C PHE A 192 8.54 -13.14 -7.16
N TYR A 193 8.87 -14.45 -7.14
CA TYR A 193 8.74 -15.29 -8.35
C TYR A 193 7.30 -15.44 -8.85
N SER A 194 6.34 -15.48 -7.94
CA SER A 194 4.92 -15.51 -8.32
C SER A 194 4.50 -14.20 -8.96
N ASN A 195 4.88 -13.07 -8.35
CA ASN A 195 4.54 -11.76 -8.86
C ASN A 195 5.18 -11.46 -10.22
N ILE A 196 6.44 -11.79 -10.41
CA ILE A 196 7.11 -11.57 -11.71
C ILE A 196 6.36 -12.23 -12.86
N ARG A 197 5.83 -13.45 -12.64
CA ARG A 197 5.05 -14.17 -13.65
C ARG A 197 3.71 -13.50 -13.96
N VAL A 198 3.15 -12.75 -13.02
CA VAL A 198 1.87 -12.05 -13.20
C VAL A 198 2.07 -10.67 -13.79
N VAL A 199 3.06 -9.90 -13.28
CA VAL A 199 3.23 -8.49 -13.68
C VAL A 199 4.00 -8.32 -14.96
N MET A 200 4.92 -9.23 -15.33
CA MET A 200 5.69 -9.13 -16.58
C MET A 200 4.81 -9.13 -17.84
N PRO A 201 3.82 -10.04 -17.99
CA PRO A 201 2.91 -9.98 -19.13
C PRO A 201 2.06 -8.71 -19.20
N ALA A 202 1.83 -8.04 -18.06
CA ALA A 202 1.05 -6.81 -18.00
C ALA A 202 1.87 -5.55 -18.32
N ALA A 203 3.21 -5.67 -18.33
CA ALA A 203 4.13 -4.56 -18.62
C ALA A 203 4.59 -4.52 -20.09
N ILE A 204 4.26 -5.54 -20.89
CA ILE A 204 4.58 -5.68 -22.32
C ILE A 204 3.36 -5.33 -23.14
#